data_d8f1f7445ad5ac9fd611e61e4567ffd9
#
_entry.id   d8f1f7445ad5ac9fd611e61e4567ffd9
#
_cell.length_a   1.000
_cell.length_b   1.000
_cell.length_c   1.000
_cell.angle_alpha   90.00
_cell.angle_beta   90.00
_cell.angle_gamma   90.00
#
_symmetry.space_group_name_H-M   'P 1'
#
loop_
_entity.id
_entity.type
_entity.pdbx_description
1 polymer ?
#
loop_
_entity_poly.entity_id
_entity_poly.type
_entity_poly.pdbx_seq_one_letter_code
_entity_poly.pdbx_strand_id
1 'polypeptide(L)'
;MDNIAILHAQTIFSAAKPIIRIFGVGGKRWKRNVASGGRVGPWLQGDYSILNESVWKEKGACLYLVQGGDGDIRYVGISRNGVKHRWRTSPAYDAETMLQLPKRQLFHSQCWKHIEAECTSKPGSTFEVRSIDAQSLIPLLNKMGAPLAGFLALGSDHEGIVAGVERWICNHSSSQLARWNVAMTGK
;
A
#
# COMPACT_ATOMS: atom_id res chain seq x y z
N MET A 1 11.79 -17.44 -12.66
CA MET A 1 10.95 -17.26 -11.46
C MET A 1 10.30 -15.88 -11.40
N ASP A 2 10.98 -14.84 -11.86
CA ASP A 2 10.47 -13.45 -11.80
C ASP A 2 9.12 -13.21 -12.48
N ASN A 3 8.89 -13.82 -13.64
CA ASN A 3 7.64 -13.68 -14.39
C ASN A 3 6.43 -14.28 -13.65
N ILE A 4 6.62 -15.32 -12.83
CA ILE A 4 5.53 -15.96 -12.07
C ILE A 4 5.08 -15.05 -10.92
N ALA A 5 6.02 -14.42 -10.21
CA ALA A 5 5.68 -13.50 -9.13
C ALA A 5 4.94 -12.25 -9.65
N ILE A 6 5.34 -11.74 -10.81
CA ILE A 6 4.66 -10.63 -11.49
C ILE A 6 3.23 -11.02 -11.85
N LEU A 7 3.04 -12.18 -12.48
CA LEU A 7 1.73 -12.67 -12.86
C LEU A 7 0.82 -12.87 -11.64
N HIS A 8 1.35 -13.44 -10.56
CA HIS A 8 0.61 -13.63 -9.33
C HIS A 8 0.21 -12.30 -8.69
N ALA A 9 1.12 -11.33 -8.61
CA ALA A 9 0.81 -10.00 -8.07
C ALA A 9 -0.26 -9.29 -8.91
N GLN A 10 -0.20 -9.37 -10.23
CA GLN A 10 -1.22 -8.82 -11.14
C GLN A 10 -2.56 -9.52 -10.99
N THR A 11 -2.55 -10.85 -10.84
CA THR A 11 -3.77 -11.63 -10.60
C THR A 11 -4.44 -11.22 -9.29
N ILE A 12 -3.66 -11.08 -8.22
CA ILE A 12 -4.16 -10.61 -6.92
C ILE A 12 -4.66 -9.16 -7.04
N PHE A 13 -3.92 -8.29 -7.71
CA PHE A 13 -4.33 -6.91 -7.92
C PHE A 13 -5.66 -6.81 -8.67
N SER A 14 -5.86 -7.63 -9.71
CA SER A 14 -7.09 -7.66 -10.49
C SER A 14 -8.30 -8.15 -9.68
N ALA A 15 -8.09 -9.09 -8.76
CA ALA A 15 -9.13 -9.60 -7.85
C ALA A 15 -9.39 -8.68 -6.66
N ALA A 16 -8.43 -7.83 -6.30
CA ALA A 16 -8.53 -6.91 -5.18
C ALA A 16 -9.49 -5.75 -5.49
N LYS A 17 -10.19 -5.28 -4.45
CA LYS A 17 -11.14 -4.17 -4.55
C LYS A 17 -10.39 -2.82 -4.59
N PRO A 18 -10.72 -1.89 -5.50
CA PRO A 18 -10.13 -0.57 -5.53
C PRO A 18 -10.55 0.25 -4.30
N ILE A 19 -9.60 0.99 -3.70
CA ILE A 19 -9.85 1.73 -2.47
C ILE A 19 -9.53 3.20 -2.60
N ILE A 20 -8.34 3.52 -3.12
CA ILE A 20 -7.85 4.89 -3.26
C ILE A 20 -7.31 5.05 -4.66
N ARG A 21 -7.63 6.18 -5.28
CA ARG A 21 -6.93 6.68 -6.46
C ARG A 21 -6.21 7.96 -6.09
N ILE A 22 -4.92 8.01 -6.40
CA ILE A 22 -4.04 9.16 -6.17
C ILE A 22 -3.75 9.78 -7.52
N PHE A 23 -4.06 11.06 -7.66
CA PHE A 23 -3.91 11.81 -8.91
C PHE A 23 -2.61 12.60 -8.97
N GLY A 24 -1.96 12.78 -7.81
CA GLY A 24 -0.72 13.53 -7.70
C GLY A 24 -0.45 14.00 -6.28
N VAL A 25 0.42 14.99 -6.18
CA VAL A 25 0.77 15.65 -4.94
C VAL A 25 0.69 17.17 -5.09
N GLY A 26 0.25 17.84 -4.04
CA GLY A 26 0.22 19.31 -3.99
C GLY A 26 1.61 19.92 -3.86
N GLY A 27 1.72 21.21 -4.15
CA GLY A 27 3.00 21.94 -4.08
C GLY A 27 3.47 22.28 -2.66
N LYS A 28 2.56 22.27 -1.68
CA LYS A 28 2.87 22.69 -0.31
C LYS A 28 3.29 21.51 0.55
N ARG A 29 4.31 21.72 1.37
CA ARG A 29 4.87 20.72 2.29
C ARG A 29 4.31 20.89 3.70
N TRP A 30 4.05 19.74 4.32
CA TRP A 30 3.44 19.65 5.64
C TRP A 30 4.24 18.76 6.57
N LYS A 31 4.17 19.02 7.86
CA LYS A 31 4.69 18.13 8.92
C LYS A 31 3.55 17.37 9.58
N ARG A 32 3.84 16.21 10.14
CA ARG A 32 2.90 15.47 10.99
C ARG A 32 3.54 15.17 12.33
N ASN A 33 2.72 15.06 13.38
CA ASN A 33 3.17 14.54 14.67
C ASN A 33 3.34 13.03 14.60
N VAL A 34 4.31 12.54 15.33
CA VAL A 34 4.48 11.12 15.64
C VAL A 34 4.17 10.87 17.12
N ALA A 35 3.81 9.62 17.48
CA ALA A 35 3.45 9.26 18.83
C ALA A 35 4.55 9.53 19.89
N SER A 36 5.81 9.55 19.46
CA SER A 36 6.96 9.88 20.29
C SER A 36 7.15 11.37 20.60
N GLY A 37 6.18 12.21 20.21
CA GLY A 37 6.27 13.68 20.40
C GLY A 37 7.10 14.41 19.35
N GLY A 38 7.71 13.69 18.41
CA GLY A 38 8.43 14.29 17.29
C GLY A 38 7.54 14.68 16.13
N ARG A 39 8.11 15.36 15.16
CA ARG A 39 7.45 15.67 13.89
C ARG A 39 8.29 15.12 12.75
N VAL A 40 7.61 14.52 11.77
CA VAL A 40 8.24 13.99 10.56
C VAL A 40 7.75 14.74 9.33
N GLY A 41 8.56 14.73 8.32
CA GLY A 41 8.36 15.50 7.11
C GLY A 41 9.46 16.54 6.95
N PRO A 42 9.28 17.52 6.07
CA PRO A 42 7.99 17.87 5.44
C PRO A 42 7.60 16.92 4.31
N TRP A 43 6.29 16.67 4.20
CA TRP A 43 5.66 15.83 3.20
C TRP A 43 4.74 16.64 2.30
N LEU A 44 4.56 16.22 1.05
CA LEU A 44 3.56 16.81 0.17
C LEU A 44 2.17 16.24 0.48
N GLN A 45 1.16 17.08 0.31
CA GLN A 45 -0.23 16.66 0.39
C GLN A 45 -0.58 15.79 -0.82
N GLY A 46 -1.35 14.71 -0.61
CA GLY A 46 -1.88 13.91 -1.69
C GLY A 46 -3.15 14.53 -2.28
N ASP A 47 -3.25 14.53 -3.60
CA ASP A 47 -4.50 14.69 -4.32
C ASP A 47 -5.06 13.30 -4.60
N TYR A 48 -6.20 12.96 -3.96
CA TYR A 48 -6.74 11.61 -3.99
C TYR A 48 -8.25 11.55 -3.80
N SER A 49 -8.85 10.43 -4.21
CA SER A 49 -10.22 10.04 -3.86
C SER A 49 -10.27 8.65 -3.26
N ILE A 50 -11.23 8.45 -2.33
CA ILE A 50 -11.59 7.13 -1.83
C ILE A 50 -12.64 6.56 -2.78
N LEU A 51 -12.33 5.43 -3.41
CA LEU A 51 -13.18 4.81 -4.42
C LEU A 51 -14.24 3.90 -3.80
N ASN A 52 -13.96 3.32 -2.63
CA ASN A 52 -14.84 2.36 -1.98
C ASN A 52 -14.82 2.54 -0.45
N GLU A 53 -15.79 3.28 0.06
CA GLU A 53 -15.92 3.57 1.50
C GLU A 53 -16.19 2.33 2.35
N SER A 54 -16.89 1.31 1.83
CA SER A 54 -17.16 0.08 2.57
C SER A 54 -15.87 -0.71 2.80
N VAL A 55 -15.11 -0.94 1.74
CA VAL A 55 -13.79 -1.62 1.82
C VAL A 55 -12.79 -0.80 2.63
N TRP A 56 -12.83 0.54 2.51
CA TRP A 56 -12.02 1.42 3.34
C TRP A 56 -12.23 1.22 4.84
N LYS A 57 -13.45 0.87 5.26
CA LYS A 57 -13.83 0.67 6.67
C LYS A 57 -13.72 -0.77 7.14
N GLU A 58 -13.49 -1.72 6.23
CA GLU A 58 -13.29 -3.14 6.58
C GLU A 58 -12.13 -3.30 7.58
N LYS A 59 -12.35 -4.22 8.54
CA LYS A 59 -11.35 -4.59 9.56
C LYS A 59 -10.80 -5.98 9.25
N GLY A 60 -9.67 -6.31 9.87
CA GLY A 60 -9.05 -7.62 9.74
C GLY A 60 -7.80 -7.59 8.84
N ALA A 61 -7.18 -8.76 8.73
CA ALA A 61 -5.97 -8.92 7.94
C ALA A 61 -6.27 -8.77 6.43
N CYS A 62 -5.49 -7.94 5.78
CA CYS A 62 -5.61 -7.71 4.33
C CYS A 62 -4.24 -7.48 3.68
N LEU A 63 -4.15 -7.88 2.43
CA LEU A 63 -3.08 -7.51 1.52
C LEU A 63 -3.53 -6.27 0.74
N TYR A 64 -2.64 -5.32 0.53
CA TYR A 64 -2.90 -4.18 -0.35
C TYR A 64 -1.74 -3.98 -1.32
N LEU A 65 -2.08 -3.54 -2.52
CA LEU A 65 -1.11 -3.31 -3.59
C LEU A 65 -1.29 -1.91 -4.15
N VAL A 66 -0.18 -1.31 -4.56
CA VAL A 66 -0.14 0.00 -5.22
C VAL A 66 0.34 -0.20 -6.64
N GLN A 67 -0.47 0.21 -7.61
CA GLN A 67 -0.13 0.19 -9.03
C GLN A 67 0.05 1.61 -9.53
N GLY A 68 1.07 1.84 -10.36
CA GLY A 68 1.25 3.08 -11.10
C GLY A 68 0.31 3.15 -12.31
N GLY A 69 0.12 4.35 -12.85
CA GLY A 69 -0.70 4.57 -14.05
C GLY A 69 -0.19 3.86 -15.32
N ASP A 70 1.05 3.39 -15.32
CA ASP A 70 1.66 2.55 -16.36
C ASP A 70 1.31 1.04 -16.22
N GLY A 71 0.56 0.66 -15.19
CA GLY A 71 0.15 -0.72 -14.94
C GLY A 71 1.12 -1.54 -14.06
N ASP A 72 2.27 -1.00 -13.72
CA ASP A 72 3.25 -1.71 -12.89
C ASP A 72 2.89 -1.66 -11.40
N ILE A 73 3.00 -2.80 -10.72
CA ILE A 73 2.86 -2.87 -9.26
C ILE A 73 4.10 -2.27 -8.60
N ARG A 74 3.91 -1.19 -7.86
CA ARG A 74 4.98 -0.45 -7.16
C ARG A 74 5.27 -0.96 -5.77
N TYR A 75 4.21 -1.43 -5.09
CA TYR A 75 4.29 -1.80 -3.68
C TYR A 75 3.27 -2.88 -3.34
N VAL A 76 3.66 -3.79 -2.47
CA VAL A 76 2.81 -4.78 -1.82
C VAL A 76 2.98 -4.62 -0.31
N GLY A 77 1.91 -4.63 0.43
CA GLY A 77 1.95 -4.48 1.88
C GLY A 77 0.77 -5.13 2.57
N ILE A 78 0.88 -5.27 3.87
CA ILE A 78 -0.17 -5.87 4.71
C ILE A 78 -0.69 -4.90 5.76
N SER A 79 -1.92 -5.13 6.17
CA SER A 79 -2.50 -4.57 7.40
C SER A 79 -3.19 -5.67 8.18
N ARG A 80 -2.97 -5.68 9.51
CA ARG A 80 -3.66 -6.58 10.43
C ARG A 80 -5.06 -6.09 10.79
N ASN A 81 -5.29 -4.79 10.69
CA ASN A 81 -6.50 -4.11 11.19
C ASN A 81 -7.24 -3.35 10.07
N GLY A 82 -7.20 -3.86 8.85
CA GLY A 82 -7.80 -3.24 7.67
C GLY A 82 -6.93 -2.15 7.05
N VAL A 83 -7.21 -1.87 5.78
CA VAL A 83 -6.41 -0.96 4.96
C VAL A 83 -6.38 0.47 5.49
N LYS A 84 -7.49 0.96 6.06
CA LYS A 84 -7.59 2.30 6.66
C LYS A 84 -6.52 2.54 7.73
N HIS A 85 -6.11 1.49 8.46
CA HIS A 85 -5.07 1.61 9.49
C HIS A 85 -3.72 2.03 8.89
N ARG A 86 -3.40 1.54 7.69
CA ARG A 86 -2.14 1.85 6.98
C ARG A 86 -2.22 3.12 6.15
N TRP A 87 -3.40 3.41 5.60
CA TRP A 87 -3.61 4.55 4.71
C TRP A 87 -4.37 5.71 5.37
N ARG A 88 -4.60 5.65 6.68
CA ARG A 88 -5.24 6.75 7.40
C ARG A 88 -4.43 8.03 7.24
N THR A 89 -5.15 9.13 7.14
CA THR A 89 -4.53 10.45 7.15
C THR A 89 -4.20 10.91 8.56
N SER A 90 -3.15 11.67 8.71
CA SER A 90 -2.69 12.28 9.96
C SER A 90 -3.10 13.74 10.06
N PRO A 91 -3.21 14.29 11.28
CA PRO A 91 -3.10 15.72 11.49
C PRO A 91 -1.82 16.23 10.86
N ALA A 92 -1.94 17.31 10.10
CA ALA A 92 -0.82 17.96 9.44
C ALA A 92 -0.63 19.37 9.98
N TYR A 93 0.60 19.85 9.90
CA TYR A 93 1.00 21.17 10.35
C TYR A 93 1.70 21.87 9.20
N ASP A 94 1.42 23.14 9.05
CA ASP A 94 2.16 23.99 8.12
C ASP A 94 3.65 23.93 8.46
N ALA A 95 4.52 23.78 7.46
CA ALA A 95 5.94 23.60 7.67
C ALA A 95 6.65 24.89 8.14
N GLU A 96 6.07 26.04 7.82
CA GLU A 96 6.61 27.37 8.14
C GLU A 96 5.99 27.93 9.42
N THR A 97 4.67 28.03 9.46
CA THR A 97 3.95 28.64 10.58
C THR A 97 3.74 27.72 11.77
N MET A 98 3.87 26.39 11.55
CA MET A 98 3.59 25.34 12.53
C MET A 98 2.14 25.28 13.01
N LEU A 99 1.24 25.97 12.36
CA LEU A 99 -0.19 25.91 12.66
C LEU A 99 -0.77 24.58 12.19
N GLN A 100 -1.64 24.01 13.02
CA GLN A 100 -2.37 22.78 12.67
C GLN A 100 -3.42 23.08 11.61
N LEU A 101 -3.46 22.21 10.61
CA LEU A 101 -4.48 22.28 9.58
C LEU A 101 -5.80 21.67 10.07
N PRO A 102 -6.95 22.24 9.66
CA PRO A 102 -8.28 21.77 10.09
C PRO A 102 -8.61 20.36 9.59
N LYS A 103 -8.01 19.94 8.49
CA LYS A 103 -8.21 18.59 7.91
C LYS A 103 -6.93 17.79 7.95
N ARG A 104 -7.06 16.48 8.10
CA ARG A 104 -5.94 15.56 7.97
C ARG A 104 -5.51 15.48 6.51
N GLN A 105 -4.22 15.62 6.26
CA GLN A 105 -3.71 15.84 4.90
C GLN A 105 -2.67 14.80 4.45
N LEU A 106 -2.02 14.11 5.39
CA LEU A 106 -0.91 13.22 5.08
C LEU A 106 -1.25 11.77 5.35
N PHE A 107 -0.91 10.90 4.41
CA PHE A 107 -1.04 9.47 4.61
C PHE A 107 0.04 8.90 5.54
N HIS A 108 -0.32 7.87 6.31
CA HIS A 108 0.60 7.13 7.17
C HIS A 108 1.33 6.00 6.43
N SER A 109 0.94 5.65 5.23
CA SER A 109 1.57 4.54 4.51
C SER A 109 3.07 4.78 4.31
N GLN A 110 3.86 3.74 4.54
CA GLN A 110 5.30 3.79 4.32
C GLN A 110 5.68 4.03 2.86
N CYS A 111 4.83 3.62 1.92
CA CYS A 111 5.06 3.86 0.51
C CYS A 111 4.79 5.32 0.09
N TRP A 112 4.20 6.14 0.96
CA TRP A 112 3.86 7.53 0.62
C TRP A 112 5.09 8.34 0.16
N LYS A 113 6.24 8.18 0.80
CA LYS A 113 7.49 8.83 0.41
C LYS A 113 7.90 8.51 -1.03
N HIS A 114 7.63 7.30 -1.49
CA HIS A 114 7.94 6.87 -2.85
C HIS A 114 6.94 7.43 -3.86
N ILE A 115 5.64 7.50 -3.50
CA ILE A 115 4.61 8.18 -4.29
C ILE A 115 4.98 9.65 -4.48
N GLU A 116 5.34 10.34 -3.39
CA GLU A 116 5.78 11.73 -3.43
C GLU A 116 6.99 11.91 -4.35
N ALA A 117 8.01 11.07 -4.21
CA ALA A 117 9.21 11.13 -5.03
C ALA A 117 8.89 10.88 -6.53
N GLU A 118 8.05 9.88 -6.84
CA GLU A 118 7.67 9.59 -8.23
C GLU A 118 6.81 10.71 -8.83
N CYS A 119 5.85 11.27 -8.10
CA CYS A 119 5.07 12.43 -8.55
C CYS A 119 5.92 13.67 -8.78
N THR A 120 6.95 13.87 -7.94
CA THR A 120 7.86 15.02 -8.07
C THR A 120 8.77 14.89 -9.27
N SER A 121 9.32 13.68 -9.50
CA SER A 121 10.22 13.41 -10.64
C SER A 121 9.49 13.25 -11.96
N LYS A 122 8.24 12.79 -11.94
CA LYS A 122 7.40 12.56 -13.10
C LYS A 122 6.01 13.16 -12.86
N PRO A 123 5.83 14.46 -13.14
CA PRO A 123 4.53 15.12 -13.01
C PRO A 123 3.45 14.39 -13.81
N GLY A 124 2.25 14.29 -13.23
CA GLY A 124 1.13 13.54 -13.82
C GLY A 124 1.12 12.04 -13.50
N SER A 125 2.08 11.54 -12.72
CA SER A 125 2.00 10.16 -12.20
C SER A 125 0.76 9.96 -11.36
N THR A 126 0.06 8.86 -11.61
CA THR A 126 -1.13 8.44 -10.87
C THR A 126 -0.94 7.07 -10.26
N PHE A 127 -1.68 6.78 -9.19
CA PHE A 127 -1.59 5.48 -8.52
C PHE A 127 -2.97 5.00 -8.10
N GLU A 128 -3.16 3.69 -8.15
CA GLU A 128 -4.33 3.03 -7.61
C GLU A 128 -3.93 2.08 -6.48
N VAL A 129 -4.60 2.18 -5.35
CA VAL A 129 -4.45 1.26 -4.22
C VAL A 129 -5.65 0.33 -4.20
N ARG A 130 -5.38 -0.96 -4.21
CA ARG A 130 -6.38 -2.02 -4.05
C ARG A 130 -6.09 -2.85 -2.82
N SER A 131 -7.12 -3.42 -2.22
CA SER A 131 -6.98 -4.36 -1.10
C SER A 131 -7.84 -5.60 -1.31
N ILE A 132 -7.32 -6.71 -0.79
CA ILE A 132 -8.04 -7.97 -0.68
C ILE A 132 -7.90 -8.46 0.76
N ASP A 133 -9.04 -8.75 1.40
CA ASP A 133 -9.07 -9.35 2.72
C ASP A 133 -8.61 -10.82 2.66
N ALA A 134 -8.19 -11.35 3.81
CA ALA A 134 -7.66 -12.72 3.85
C ALA A 134 -8.69 -13.77 3.42
N GLN A 135 -9.98 -13.59 3.73
CA GLN A 135 -11.02 -14.54 3.35
C GLN A 135 -11.22 -14.59 1.84
N SER A 136 -11.20 -13.43 1.18
CA SER A 136 -11.27 -13.34 -0.28
C SER A 136 -9.97 -13.80 -0.97
N LEU A 137 -8.83 -13.68 -0.29
CA LEU A 137 -7.53 -14.12 -0.80
C LEU A 137 -7.41 -15.66 -0.82
N ILE A 138 -7.89 -16.36 0.21
CA ILE A 138 -7.78 -17.83 0.35
C ILE A 138 -8.27 -18.59 -0.90
N PRO A 139 -9.49 -18.41 -1.40
CA PRO A 139 -9.94 -19.12 -2.59
C PRO A 139 -9.14 -18.75 -3.85
N LEU A 140 -8.60 -17.55 -3.91
CA LEU A 140 -7.73 -17.13 -5.01
C LEU A 140 -6.39 -17.88 -4.97
N LEU A 141 -5.75 -17.99 -3.79
CA LEU A 141 -4.51 -18.75 -3.62
C LEU A 141 -4.67 -20.22 -4.02
N ASN A 142 -5.81 -20.82 -3.67
CA ASN A 142 -6.11 -22.20 -4.05
C ASN A 142 -6.16 -22.36 -5.59
N LYS A 143 -6.77 -21.42 -6.30
CA LYS A 143 -6.81 -21.41 -7.77
C LYS A 143 -5.44 -21.16 -8.41
N MET A 144 -4.60 -20.36 -7.78
CA MET A 144 -3.28 -20.04 -8.28
C MET A 144 -2.29 -21.21 -8.13
N GLY A 145 -2.57 -22.15 -7.20
CA GLY A 145 -1.72 -23.31 -6.98
C GLY A 145 -0.39 -22.98 -6.29
N ALA A 146 0.54 -23.91 -6.37
CA ALA A 146 1.88 -23.73 -5.78
C ALA A 146 2.66 -22.62 -6.51
N PRO A 147 3.51 -21.84 -5.77
CA PRO A 147 3.79 -22.03 -4.34
C PRO A 147 2.81 -21.35 -3.39
N LEU A 148 1.96 -20.42 -3.87
CA LEU A 148 1.12 -19.60 -3.02
C LEU A 148 0.05 -20.40 -2.25
N ALA A 149 -0.49 -21.47 -2.87
CA ALA A 149 -1.42 -22.38 -2.18
C ALA A 149 -0.79 -23.02 -0.91
N GLY A 150 0.54 -23.09 -0.82
CA GLY A 150 1.25 -23.60 0.37
C GLY A 150 0.93 -22.79 1.64
N PHE A 151 0.61 -21.51 1.52
CA PHE A 151 0.25 -20.69 2.68
C PHE A 151 -1.11 -21.04 3.28
N LEU A 152 -1.96 -21.81 2.55
CA LEU A 152 -3.24 -22.30 3.06
C LEU A 152 -3.06 -23.32 4.20
N ALA A 153 -1.88 -23.94 4.34
CA ALA A 153 -1.55 -24.79 5.46
C ALA A 153 -1.54 -24.05 6.82
N LEU A 154 -1.49 -22.72 6.82
CA LEU A 154 -1.63 -21.90 8.02
C LEU A 154 -3.08 -21.87 8.58
N GLY A 155 -4.04 -22.42 7.86
CA GLY A 155 -5.42 -22.61 8.32
C GLY A 155 -6.12 -21.28 8.61
N SER A 156 -6.51 -21.06 9.88
CA SER A 156 -7.20 -19.86 10.32
C SER A 156 -6.27 -18.67 10.63
N ASP A 157 -4.97 -18.82 10.50
CA ASP A 157 -4.02 -17.70 10.68
C ASP A 157 -4.03 -16.77 9.46
N HIS A 158 -5.07 -15.95 9.39
CA HIS A 158 -5.24 -14.98 8.32
C HIS A 158 -4.10 -13.96 8.22
N GLU A 159 -3.49 -13.59 9.36
CA GLU A 159 -2.33 -12.69 9.36
C GLU A 159 -1.09 -13.37 8.76
N GLY A 160 -0.84 -14.61 9.14
CA GLY A 160 0.24 -15.41 8.58
C GLY A 160 0.08 -15.64 7.09
N ILE A 161 -1.13 -15.92 6.60
CA ILE A 161 -1.41 -16.08 5.17
C ILE A 161 -1.05 -14.82 4.40
N VAL A 162 -1.59 -13.65 4.77
CA VAL A 162 -1.31 -12.40 4.04
C VAL A 162 0.16 -12.00 4.13
N ALA A 163 0.81 -12.22 5.29
CA ALA A 163 2.24 -11.95 5.47
C ALA A 163 3.12 -12.89 4.63
N GLY A 164 2.75 -14.16 4.53
CA GLY A 164 3.43 -15.14 3.69
C GLY A 164 3.38 -14.75 2.22
N VAL A 165 2.20 -14.38 1.73
CA VAL A 165 2.00 -13.96 0.33
C VAL A 165 2.78 -12.68 0.02
N GLU A 166 2.71 -11.65 0.89
CA GLU A 166 3.50 -10.42 0.74
C GLU A 166 5.00 -10.74 0.63
N ARG A 167 5.53 -11.48 1.59
CA ARG A 167 6.95 -11.85 1.63
C ARG A 167 7.36 -12.63 0.39
N TRP A 168 6.53 -13.57 -0.03
CA TRP A 168 6.82 -14.37 -1.23
C TRP A 168 6.89 -13.49 -2.47
N ILE A 169 5.89 -12.60 -2.69
CA ILE A 169 5.89 -11.67 -3.82
C ILE A 169 7.15 -10.79 -3.78
N CYS A 170 7.47 -10.20 -2.62
CA CYS A 170 8.63 -9.31 -2.48
C CYS A 170 9.95 -10.03 -2.74
N ASN A 171 10.09 -11.27 -2.30
CA ASN A 171 11.33 -12.04 -2.44
C ASN A 171 11.54 -12.63 -3.85
N HIS A 172 10.46 -12.84 -4.61
CA HIS A 172 10.51 -13.46 -5.93
C HIS A 172 10.17 -12.47 -7.06
N SER A 173 9.96 -11.19 -6.73
CA SER A 173 9.80 -10.16 -7.72
C SER A 173 11.15 -9.60 -8.15
N SER A 174 11.29 -9.37 -9.46
CA SER A 174 12.44 -8.64 -9.99
C SER A 174 12.44 -7.19 -9.50
N SER A 175 13.54 -6.46 -9.74
CA SER A 175 13.67 -5.04 -9.45
C SER A 175 12.57 -4.16 -10.10
N GLN A 176 11.78 -4.73 -11.01
CA GLN A 176 10.68 -4.06 -11.70
C GLN A 176 9.36 -4.11 -10.92
N LEU A 177 9.09 -5.20 -10.17
CA LEU A 177 7.89 -5.36 -9.39
C LEU A 177 8.15 -5.01 -7.93
N ALA A 178 7.19 -4.38 -7.26
CA ALA A 178 7.24 -4.03 -5.84
C ALA A 178 8.54 -3.30 -5.45
N ARG A 179 9.08 -2.50 -6.36
CA ARG A 179 10.38 -1.81 -6.23
C ARG A 179 10.49 -0.89 -4.99
N TRP A 180 9.36 -0.56 -4.36
CA TRP A 180 9.33 0.24 -3.15
C TRP A 180 9.40 -0.59 -1.86
N ASN A 181 9.39 -1.92 -1.98
CA ASN A 181 9.49 -2.84 -0.84
C ASN A 181 10.96 -3.11 -0.41
N VAL A 182 11.90 -2.29 -0.79
CA VAL A 182 13.36 -2.47 -0.58
C VAL A 182 13.75 -2.75 0.88
N ALA A 183 12.91 -2.39 1.85
CA ALA A 183 13.17 -2.63 3.27
C ALA A 183 12.95 -4.11 3.71
N MET A 184 12.38 -4.96 2.85
CA MET A 184 12.13 -6.38 3.17
C MET A 184 13.21 -7.33 2.65
N THR A 185 14.02 -6.89 1.69
CA THR A 185 15.21 -7.64 1.28
C THR A 185 16.28 -7.44 2.36
N GLY A 186 16.20 -8.27 3.40
CA GLY A 186 17.17 -8.23 4.50
C GLY A 186 18.61 -8.24 3.97
N LYS A 187 19.33 -7.19 4.25
CA LYS A 187 20.76 -7.21 4.46
C LYS A 187 21.01 -7.20 5.95
#